data_009e3148ec67fe607ee53a30e901597f
#
_entry.id   009e3148ec67fe607ee53a30e901597f
#
_cell.length_a   1.000
_cell.length_b   1.000
_cell.length_c   1.000
_cell.angle_alpha   90.00
_cell.angle_beta   90.00
_cell.angle_gamma   90.00
#
_symmetry.space_group_name_H-M   'P 1'
#
loop_
_entity.id
_entity.type
_entity.pdbx_description
1 polymer ?
#
loop_
_entity_poly.entity_id
_entity_poly.type
_entity_poly.pdbx_seq_one_letter_code
_entity_poly.pdbx_strand_id
1 'polypeptide(L)'
;RLVGSEMCIRDSHGVFPEETALGQKFVVSAVMYTETRPAGLADDLSASINYGEVSHMITDFLQKNTYKLLEAAVENLAELLLLSLPLLKKITLRIEKPWAPVGLPLKTVAVEITRGWHTAYVAFGSNMGDKKKYLDNAIQGLRDMKEIVVEKVSEYLVTEPYGGVEQDEFLNGALRVRTLLCPEELLDRLHVLEQAADRKRIIHWGPRTLDLDILFYDNEIIDTEVLHVPHIDMENRDFVLKLSLIHISEP
;
A
#
# COMPACT_ATOMS: atom_id res chain seq x y z
N ARG A 1 -15.20 0.62 -14.66
CA ARG A 1 -13.83 0.20 -15.03
C ARG A 1 -13.52 0.59 -16.47
N LEU A 2 -12.28 0.95 -16.75
CA LEU A 2 -11.74 1.15 -18.09
C LEU A 2 -10.87 -0.06 -18.46
N VAL A 3 -10.90 -0.51 -19.69
CA VAL A 3 -10.18 -1.70 -20.16
C VAL A 3 -9.38 -1.33 -21.41
N GLY A 4 -8.05 -1.51 -21.33
CA GLY A 4 -7.16 -1.53 -22.49
C GLY A 4 -6.60 -2.94 -22.63
N SER A 5 -6.75 -3.57 -23.78
CA SER A 5 -6.32 -4.94 -24.01
C SER A 5 -5.40 -5.07 -25.20
N GLU A 6 -4.48 -6.03 -25.11
CA GLU A 6 -3.61 -6.47 -26.21
C GLU A 6 -2.73 -5.37 -26.83
N MET A 7 -2.26 -4.42 -26.01
CA MET A 7 -1.28 -3.43 -26.45
C MET A 7 0.05 -4.14 -26.76
N CYS A 8 0.48 -4.09 -28.04
CA CYS A 8 1.72 -4.72 -28.47
C CYS A 8 2.91 -3.77 -28.31
N ILE A 9 3.91 -4.19 -27.58
CA ILE A 9 5.14 -3.45 -27.35
C ILE A 9 6.32 -4.33 -27.77
N ARG A 10 7.36 -3.74 -28.39
CA ARG A 10 8.65 -4.41 -28.58
C ARG A 10 9.58 -3.93 -27.48
N ASP A 11 10.11 -4.87 -26.72
CA ASP A 11 10.95 -4.56 -25.56
C ASP A 11 12.02 -5.63 -25.29
N SER A 12 12.89 -5.37 -24.31
CA SER A 12 14.11 -6.10 -24.03
C SER A 12 14.12 -6.73 -22.62
N HIS A 13 13.00 -7.31 -22.17
CA HIS A 13 12.91 -8.01 -20.90
C HIS A 13 13.24 -9.50 -21.04
N GLY A 14 13.97 -10.06 -20.10
CA GLY A 14 14.27 -11.49 -20.03
C GLY A 14 15.56 -11.79 -19.27
N VAL A 15 15.79 -13.07 -19.04
CA VAL A 15 16.95 -13.59 -18.33
C VAL A 15 18.13 -13.83 -19.27
N PHE A 16 17.85 -14.21 -20.53
CA PHE A 16 18.88 -14.50 -21.51
C PHE A 16 19.43 -13.24 -22.18
N PRO A 17 20.77 -13.15 -22.41
CA PRO A 17 21.38 -12.00 -23.07
C PRO A 17 20.76 -11.69 -24.44
N GLU A 18 20.36 -12.72 -25.18
CA GLU A 18 19.75 -12.60 -26.52
C GLU A 18 18.38 -11.89 -26.45
N GLU A 19 17.63 -12.08 -25.38
CA GLU A 19 16.34 -11.41 -25.18
C GLU A 19 16.50 -9.91 -24.96
N THR A 20 17.54 -9.53 -24.20
CA THR A 20 17.85 -8.11 -23.94
C THR A 20 18.50 -7.42 -25.14
N ALA A 21 19.30 -8.15 -25.94
CA ALA A 21 20.01 -7.59 -27.12
C ALA A 21 19.09 -7.44 -28.33
N LEU A 22 18.26 -8.43 -28.62
CA LEU A 22 17.39 -8.44 -29.81
C LEU A 22 16.02 -7.83 -29.57
N GLY A 23 15.57 -7.87 -28.32
CA GLY A 23 14.20 -7.53 -27.95
C GLY A 23 13.16 -8.48 -28.54
N GLN A 24 11.98 -8.45 -28.00
CA GLN A 24 10.88 -9.29 -28.47
C GLN A 24 9.52 -8.60 -28.27
N LYS A 25 8.46 -9.25 -28.77
CA LYS A 25 7.09 -8.78 -28.59
C LYS A 25 6.61 -9.10 -27.18
N PHE A 26 6.06 -8.08 -26.53
CA PHE A 26 5.23 -8.19 -25.32
C PHE A 26 3.81 -7.72 -25.62
N VAL A 27 2.84 -8.27 -24.92
CA VAL A 27 1.44 -7.84 -25.00
C VAL A 27 1.00 -7.44 -23.61
N VAL A 28 0.51 -6.20 -23.47
CA VAL A 28 0.08 -5.64 -22.19
C VAL A 28 -1.41 -5.40 -22.21
N SER A 29 -2.08 -5.86 -21.16
CA SER A 29 -3.50 -5.59 -20.93
C SER A 29 -3.67 -4.97 -19.55
N ALA A 30 -4.51 -3.93 -19.45
CA ALA A 30 -4.80 -3.21 -18.22
C ALA A 30 -6.30 -3.06 -18.00
N VAL A 31 -6.77 -3.42 -16.81
CA VAL A 31 -8.12 -3.12 -16.32
C VAL A 31 -7.99 -2.12 -15.17
N MET A 32 -8.44 -0.89 -15.40
CA MET A 32 -8.35 0.22 -14.45
C MET A 32 -9.69 0.42 -13.76
N TYR A 33 -9.69 0.45 -12.44
CA TYR A 33 -10.88 0.66 -11.62
C TYR A 33 -10.90 2.09 -11.10
N THR A 34 -11.87 2.84 -11.58
CA THR A 34 -12.14 4.23 -11.22
C THR A 34 -13.65 4.46 -11.15
N GLU A 35 -14.06 5.56 -10.52
CA GLU A 35 -15.45 6.00 -10.56
C GLU A 35 -15.73 6.67 -11.93
N THR A 36 -16.60 6.03 -12.72
CA THR A 36 -16.88 6.49 -14.09
C THR A 36 -18.14 7.35 -14.21
N ARG A 37 -18.98 7.38 -13.15
CA ARG A 37 -20.26 8.08 -13.18
C ARG A 37 -20.13 9.59 -13.36
N PRO A 38 -19.25 10.31 -12.63
CA PRO A 38 -19.08 11.75 -12.81
C PRO A 38 -18.69 12.12 -14.25
N ALA A 39 -17.68 11.43 -14.79
CA ALA A 39 -17.24 11.64 -16.17
C ALA A 39 -18.34 11.36 -17.20
N GLY A 40 -19.10 10.27 -16.99
CA GLY A 40 -20.18 9.88 -17.92
C GLY A 40 -21.40 10.80 -17.88
N LEU A 41 -21.67 11.44 -16.75
CA LEU A 41 -22.77 12.41 -16.63
C LEU A 41 -22.41 13.79 -17.18
N ALA A 42 -21.16 14.20 -17.01
CA ALA A 42 -20.68 15.53 -17.40
C ALA A 42 -20.06 15.55 -18.81
N ASP A 43 -19.76 14.39 -19.40
CA ASP A 43 -18.95 14.24 -20.61
C ASP A 43 -17.60 14.99 -20.48
N ASP A 44 -16.97 14.85 -19.31
CA ASP A 44 -15.76 15.57 -18.94
C ASP A 44 -14.60 14.60 -18.72
N LEU A 45 -13.58 14.71 -19.57
CA LEU A 45 -12.36 13.89 -19.49
C LEU A 45 -11.58 14.13 -18.19
N SER A 46 -11.65 15.33 -17.62
CA SER A 46 -10.94 15.65 -16.36
C SER A 46 -11.42 14.83 -15.18
N ALA A 47 -12.65 14.30 -15.23
CA ALA A 47 -13.25 13.40 -14.26
C ALA A 47 -12.99 11.92 -14.58
N SER A 48 -12.16 11.61 -15.58
CA SER A 48 -11.84 10.25 -16.02
C SER A 48 -10.32 10.03 -16.12
N ILE A 49 -9.93 8.77 -16.31
CA ILE A 49 -8.55 8.42 -16.65
C ILE A 49 -8.40 8.44 -18.17
N ASN A 50 -7.46 9.25 -18.68
CA ASN A 50 -7.12 9.29 -20.09
C ASN A 50 -6.34 8.03 -20.47
N TYR A 51 -7.01 7.06 -21.06
CA TYR A 51 -6.38 5.79 -21.48
C TYR A 51 -5.28 5.96 -22.53
N GLY A 52 -5.32 7.03 -23.33
CA GLY A 52 -4.25 7.38 -24.27
C GLY A 52 -2.95 7.71 -23.53
N GLU A 53 -3.02 8.58 -22.53
CA GLU A 53 -1.87 8.91 -21.67
C GLU A 53 -1.35 7.67 -20.94
N VAL A 54 -2.23 6.85 -20.38
CA VAL A 54 -1.85 5.60 -19.73
C VAL A 54 -1.12 4.66 -20.67
N SER A 55 -1.58 4.53 -21.93
CA SER A 55 -0.91 3.71 -22.93
C SER A 55 0.51 4.21 -23.23
N HIS A 56 0.70 5.52 -23.29
CA HIS A 56 2.04 6.11 -23.42
C HIS A 56 2.90 5.86 -22.18
N MET A 57 2.35 6.05 -20.98
CA MET A 57 3.06 5.77 -19.73
C MET A 57 3.54 4.31 -19.65
N ILE A 58 2.68 3.35 -19.99
CA ILE A 58 3.04 1.92 -20.04
C ILE A 58 4.18 1.67 -21.03
N THR A 59 4.05 2.20 -22.24
CA THR A 59 5.07 2.02 -23.29
C THR A 59 6.40 2.61 -22.87
N ASP A 60 6.38 3.85 -22.41
CA ASP A 60 7.56 4.60 -21.95
C ASP A 60 8.26 3.89 -20.78
N PHE A 61 7.47 3.41 -19.81
CA PHE A 61 8.00 2.73 -18.64
C PHE A 61 8.74 1.45 -19.03
N LEU A 62 8.11 0.60 -19.83
CA LEU A 62 8.70 -0.67 -20.25
C LEU A 62 9.96 -0.41 -21.12
N GLN A 63 9.92 0.53 -22.07
CA GLN A 63 11.06 0.84 -22.93
C GLN A 63 12.26 1.47 -22.21
N LYS A 64 12.02 2.18 -21.11
CA LYS A 64 13.10 2.83 -20.32
C LYS A 64 13.72 1.90 -19.27
N ASN A 65 13.06 0.80 -18.93
CA ASN A 65 13.48 -0.09 -17.86
C ASN A 65 13.56 -1.53 -18.37
N THR A 66 14.69 -2.19 -18.14
CA THR A 66 14.87 -3.61 -18.51
C THR A 66 14.79 -4.47 -17.27
N TYR A 67 13.88 -5.45 -17.27
CA TYR A 67 13.67 -6.39 -16.17
C TYR A 67 14.03 -7.81 -16.59
N LYS A 68 14.60 -8.58 -15.66
CA LYS A 68 14.85 -10.02 -15.87
C LYS A 68 13.56 -10.83 -15.79
N LEU A 69 12.66 -10.42 -14.88
CA LEU A 69 11.41 -11.13 -14.58
C LEU A 69 10.20 -10.28 -14.97
N LEU A 70 9.18 -10.92 -15.52
CA LEU A 70 7.89 -10.26 -15.82
C LEU A 70 7.20 -9.79 -14.55
N GLU A 71 7.37 -10.53 -13.46
CA GLU A 71 6.87 -10.19 -12.13
C GLU A 71 7.39 -8.82 -11.69
N ALA A 72 8.68 -8.58 -11.82
CA ALA A 72 9.25 -7.28 -11.46
C ALA A 72 8.74 -6.16 -12.38
N ALA A 73 8.61 -6.43 -13.67
CA ALA A 73 8.08 -5.44 -14.62
C ALA A 73 6.64 -5.06 -14.29
N VAL A 74 5.77 -6.03 -14.02
CA VAL A 74 4.35 -5.77 -13.77
C VAL A 74 4.11 -5.11 -12.41
N GLU A 75 4.87 -5.46 -11.36
CA GLU A 75 4.77 -4.85 -10.03
C GLU A 75 5.18 -3.36 -10.06
N ASN A 76 6.35 -3.07 -10.62
CA ASN A 76 6.84 -1.68 -10.73
C ASN A 76 5.94 -0.82 -11.64
N LEU A 77 5.38 -1.40 -12.70
CA LEU A 77 4.41 -0.70 -13.56
C LEU A 77 3.11 -0.40 -12.82
N ALA A 78 2.59 -1.35 -12.05
CA ALA A 78 1.37 -1.15 -11.25
C ALA A 78 1.56 -0.03 -10.23
N GLU A 79 2.68 -0.04 -9.52
CA GLU A 79 3.03 1.01 -8.56
C GLU A 79 3.11 2.39 -9.24
N LEU A 80 3.85 2.50 -10.36
CA LEU A 80 3.95 3.74 -11.10
C LEU A 80 2.58 4.31 -11.47
N LEU A 81 1.70 3.47 -12.03
CA LEU A 81 0.37 3.91 -12.48
C LEU A 81 -0.52 4.34 -11.31
N LEU A 82 -0.50 3.59 -10.19
CA LEU A 82 -1.28 3.91 -9.00
C LEU A 82 -0.81 5.20 -8.32
N LEU A 83 0.49 5.47 -8.32
CA LEU A 83 1.04 6.72 -7.77
C LEU A 83 0.84 7.92 -8.69
N SER A 84 0.85 7.71 -10.02
CA SER A 84 0.75 8.80 -11.00
C SER A 84 -0.68 9.22 -11.33
N LEU A 85 -1.67 8.35 -11.13
CA LEU A 85 -3.05 8.55 -11.54
C LEU A 85 -3.99 8.68 -10.32
N PRO A 86 -4.31 9.90 -9.87
CA PRO A 86 -5.09 10.11 -8.62
C PRO A 86 -6.48 9.46 -8.63
N LEU A 87 -7.10 9.31 -9.81
CA LEU A 87 -8.41 8.70 -9.96
C LEU A 87 -8.36 7.17 -10.01
N LEU A 88 -7.16 6.57 -10.10
CA LEU A 88 -6.98 5.13 -10.17
C LEU A 88 -7.02 4.52 -8.77
N LYS A 89 -8.07 3.74 -8.48
CA LYS A 89 -8.25 3.07 -7.20
C LYS A 89 -7.57 1.71 -7.15
N LYS A 90 -7.64 0.97 -8.26
CA LYS A 90 -7.15 -0.40 -8.39
C LYS A 90 -6.84 -0.67 -9.87
N ILE A 91 -5.86 -1.53 -10.14
CA ILE A 91 -5.50 -1.95 -11.48
C ILE A 91 -5.25 -3.45 -11.53
N THR A 92 -5.73 -4.11 -12.58
CA THR A 92 -5.28 -5.44 -12.96
C THR A 92 -4.42 -5.29 -14.21
N LEU A 93 -3.17 -5.69 -14.12
CA LEU A 93 -2.21 -5.68 -15.22
C LEU A 93 -1.82 -7.09 -15.59
N ARG A 94 -1.74 -7.34 -16.90
CA ARG A 94 -1.25 -8.58 -17.47
C ARG A 94 -0.19 -8.27 -18.51
N ILE A 95 1.01 -8.85 -18.34
CA ILE A 95 2.10 -8.79 -19.33
C ILE A 95 2.31 -10.18 -19.88
N GLU A 96 2.19 -10.32 -21.19
CA GLU A 96 2.38 -11.57 -21.92
C GLU A 96 3.65 -11.52 -22.76
N LYS A 97 4.32 -12.66 -22.83
CA LYS A 97 5.52 -12.92 -23.61
C LYS A 97 5.24 -14.06 -24.61
N PRO A 98 4.65 -13.75 -25.79
CA PRO A 98 4.23 -14.79 -26.75
C PRO A 98 5.40 -15.63 -27.29
N TRP A 99 6.59 -15.06 -27.33
CA TRP A 99 7.79 -15.73 -27.88
C TRP A 99 8.79 -16.08 -26.77
N ALA A 100 8.28 -16.50 -25.60
CA ALA A 100 9.15 -16.94 -24.52
C ALA A 100 10.03 -18.12 -24.96
N PRO A 101 11.37 -18.05 -24.78
CA PRO A 101 12.30 -19.06 -25.29
C PRO A 101 12.32 -20.32 -24.39
N VAL A 102 11.18 -20.97 -24.23
CA VAL A 102 11.00 -22.14 -23.35
C VAL A 102 11.39 -23.46 -24.05
N GLY A 103 11.48 -23.44 -25.38
CA GLY A 103 11.79 -24.65 -26.17
C GLY A 103 10.65 -25.67 -26.27
N LEU A 104 9.45 -25.32 -25.84
CA LEU A 104 8.25 -26.16 -25.89
C LEU A 104 7.10 -25.40 -26.60
N PRO A 105 6.18 -26.12 -27.27
CA PRO A 105 5.04 -25.49 -27.90
C PRO A 105 4.06 -24.97 -26.85
N LEU A 106 4.05 -23.66 -26.66
CA LEU A 106 3.08 -22.95 -25.83
C LEU A 106 2.60 -21.67 -26.53
N LYS A 107 1.41 -21.22 -26.20
CA LYS A 107 0.81 -20.02 -26.81
C LYS A 107 1.47 -18.75 -26.31
N THR A 108 1.67 -18.64 -25.01
CA THR A 108 2.27 -17.48 -24.33
C THR A 108 2.65 -17.84 -22.90
N VAL A 109 3.62 -17.11 -22.33
CA VAL A 109 3.82 -17.01 -20.90
C VAL A 109 3.28 -15.66 -20.46
N ALA A 110 2.62 -15.57 -19.32
CA ALA A 110 2.07 -14.32 -18.81
C ALA A 110 2.16 -14.25 -17.30
N VAL A 111 2.30 -13.01 -16.80
CA VAL A 111 2.10 -12.66 -15.39
C VAL A 111 0.94 -11.68 -15.32
N GLU A 112 -0.01 -11.96 -14.42
CA GLU A 112 -1.15 -11.10 -14.14
C GLU A 112 -1.21 -10.82 -12.66
N ILE A 113 -1.32 -9.54 -12.31
CA ILE A 113 -1.47 -9.09 -10.92
C ILE A 113 -2.63 -8.11 -10.80
N THR A 114 -3.13 -8.00 -9.59
CA THR A 114 -4.06 -6.93 -9.21
C THR A 114 -3.50 -6.19 -8.03
N ARG A 115 -3.39 -4.86 -8.14
CA ARG A 115 -2.92 -3.96 -7.09
C ARG A 115 -3.86 -2.79 -6.94
N GLY A 116 -3.92 -2.21 -5.75
CA GLY A 116 -4.81 -1.06 -5.50
C GLY A 116 -4.50 -0.40 -4.18
N TRP A 117 -5.19 0.70 -3.94
CA TRP A 117 -5.14 1.39 -2.67
C TRP A 117 -6.05 0.69 -1.66
N HIS A 118 -5.52 0.44 -0.48
CA HIS A 118 -6.18 -0.13 0.69
C HIS A 118 -6.36 0.94 1.77
N THR A 119 -7.36 0.80 2.62
CA THR A 119 -7.55 1.67 3.78
C THR A 119 -7.16 0.93 5.04
N ALA A 120 -6.24 1.49 5.82
CA ALA A 120 -5.88 0.94 7.12
C ALA A 120 -6.07 1.97 8.23
N TYR A 121 -6.38 1.46 9.42
CA TYR A 121 -6.42 2.24 10.66
C TYR A 121 -5.28 1.78 11.55
N VAL A 122 -4.47 2.73 12.01
CA VAL A 122 -3.30 2.45 12.83
C VAL A 122 -3.43 3.20 14.14
N ALA A 123 -3.36 2.49 15.27
CA ALA A 123 -3.17 3.11 16.57
C ALA A 123 -1.72 3.51 16.74
N PHE A 124 -1.48 4.59 17.45
CA PHE A 124 -0.16 5.00 17.84
C PHE A 124 -0.15 5.47 19.30
N GLY A 125 0.93 5.16 20.03
CA GLY A 125 1.07 5.49 21.44
C GLY A 125 2.51 5.66 21.90
N SER A 126 2.68 6.47 22.93
CA SER A 126 3.97 6.69 23.61
C SER A 126 3.75 7.02 25.08
N ASN A 127 4.62 6.50 25.97
CA ASN A 127 4.61 6.89 27.38
C ASN A 127 6.02 7.19 27.95
N MET A 128 7.03 7.35 27.07
CA MET A 128 8.40 7.66 27.49
C MET A 128 8.91 8.94 26.82
N GLY A 129 9.70 9.71 27.54
CA GLY A 129 10.41 10.88 27.03
C GLY A 129 9.48 11.96 26.46
N ASP A 130 9.87 12.56 25.34
CA ASP A 130 9.03 13.52 24.62
C ASP A 130 8.01 12.78 23.75
N LYS A 131 6.93 12.31 24.40
CA LYS A 131 5.86 11.50 23.82
C LYS A 131 5.34 12.11 22.51
N LYS A 132 4.99 13.41 22.55
CA LYS A 132 4.44 14.12 21.40
C LYS A 132 5.40 14.13 20.23
N LYS A 133 6.68 14.37 20.48
CA LYS A 133 7.71 14.39 19.43
C LYS A 133 7.87 13.02 18.75
N TYR A 134 7.84 11.92 19.53
CA TYR A 134 7.90 10.58 18.96
C TYR A 134 6.71 10.30 18.05
N LEU A 135 5.50 10.67 18.48
CA LEU A 135 4.28 10.49 17.69
C LEU A 135 4.29 11.36 16.43
N ASP A 136 4.64 12.64 16.53
CA ASP A 136 4.74 13.55 15.39
C ASP A 136 5.78 13.07 14.36
N ASN A 137 6.93 12.56 14.83
CA ASN A 137 7.96 11.99 13.96
C ASN A 137 7.48 10.72 13.24
N ALA A 138 6.73 9.85 13.93
CA ALA A 138 6.16 8.65 13.31
C ALA A 138 5.15 9.00 12.22
N ILE A 139 4.26 9.96 12.48
CA ILE A 139 3.30 10.47 11.49
C ILE A 139 4.03 11.05 10.29
N GLN A 140 5.10 11.83 10.52
CA GLN A 140 5.90 12.38 9.43
C GLN A 140 6.62 11.28 8.65
N GLY A 141 7.18 10.28 9.34
CA GLY A 141 7.80 9.13 8.69
C GLY A 141 6.85 8.36 7.76
N LEU A 142 5.58 8.20 8.17
CA LEU A 142 4.55 7.61 7.29
C LEU A 142 4.24 8.51 6.09
N ARG A 143 4.17 9.84 6.27
CA ARG A 143 3.93 10.80 5.17
C ARG A 143 5.06 10.84 4.15
N ASP A 144 6.28 10.52 4.55
CA ASP A 144 7.45 10.52 3.68
C ASP A 144 7.54 9.24 2.82
N MET A 145 6.71 8.22 3.11
CA MET A 145 6.61 7.00 2.32
C MET A 145 5.66 7.21 1.13
N LYS A 146 6.14 6.98 -0.10
CA LYS A 146 5.35 7.17 -1.33
C LYS A 146 4.13 6.24 -1.43
N GLU A 147 4.23 5.06 -0.81
CA GLU A 147 3.19 4.02 -0.79
C GLU A 147 2.09 4.27 0.25
N ILE A 148 2.22 5.32 1.08
CA ILE A 148 1.30 5.63 2.17
C ILE A 148 0.81 7.08 2.07
N VAL A 149 -0.49 7.26 2.16
CA VAL A 149 -1.13 8.59 2.28
C VAL A 149 -1.82 8.66 3.63
N VAL A 150 -1.32 9.51 4.53
CA VAL A 150 -1.99 9.79 5.82
C VAL A 150 -3.18 10.71 5.55
N GLU A 151 -4.40 10.15 5.58
CA GLU A 151 -5.63 10.87 5.25
C GLU A 151 -6.17 11.66 6.44
N LYS A 152 -6.16 11.04 7.62
CA LYS A 152 -6.66 11.66 8.87
C LYS A 152 -5.77 11.27 10.04
N VAL A 153 -5.67 12.18 11.00
CA VAL A 153 -5.00 11.99 12.30
C VAL A 153 -5.98 12.43 13.38
N SER A 154 -6.19 11.60 14.40
CA SER A 154 -7.03 11.98 15.53
C SER A 154 -6.37 13.04 16.42
N GLU A 155 -7.13 13.63 17.31
CA GLU A 155 -6.56 14.31 18.46
C GLU A 155 -5.80 13.33 19.35
N TYR A 156 -4.82 13.86 20.09
CA TYR A 156 -4.08 13.06 21.08
C TYR A 156 -4.93 12.89 22.34
N LEU A 157 -4.96 11.68 22.87
CA LEU A 157 -5.67 11.33 24.09
C LEU A 157 -4.68 10.82 25.14
N VAL A 158 -4.72 11.41 26.35
CA VAL A 158 -3.98 10.89 27.51
C VAL A 158 -4.79 9.76 28.13
N THR A 159 -4.15 8.61 28.36
CA THR A 159 -4.78 7.44 28.98
C THR A 159 -3.90 6.83 30.07
N GLU A 160 -4.54 6.28 31.09
CA GLU A 160 -3.87 5.47 32.11
C GLU A 160 -3.22 4.21 31.49
N PRO A 161 -2.10 3.73 32.08
CA PRO A 161 -1.48 2.49 31.64
C PRO A 161 -2.40 1.28 31.78
N TYR A 162 -2.40 0.42 30.78
CA TYR A 162 -3.10 -0.87 30.82
C TYR A 162 -2.15 -1.97 31.33
N GLY A 163 -2.68 -2.95 32.12
CA GLY A 163 -1.95 -4.18 32.49
C GLY A 163 -1.25 -4.18 33.85
N GLY A 164 -1.51 -3.21 34.72
CA GLY A 164 -1.08 -3.26 36.15
C GLY A 164 0.45 -3.07 36.38
N VAL A 165 1.19 -2.64 35.37
CA VAL A 165 2.60 -2.22 35.50
C VAL A 165 2.63 -0.74 35.84
N GLU A 166 3.35 -0.35 36.91
CA GLU A 166 3.54 1.05 37.30
C GLU A 166 4.40 1.76 36.25
N GLN A 167 3.80 2.68 35.50
CA GLN A 167 4.44 3.44 34.43
C GLN A 167 3.68 4.74 34.17
N ASP A 168 4.30 5.65 33.42
CA ASP A 168 3.68 6.93 33.05
C ASP A 168 2.46 6.74 32.16
N GLU A 169 1.54 7.73 32.21
CA GLU A 169 0.40 7.83 31.30
C GLU A 169 0.84 7.79 29.83
N PHE A 170 0.02 7.18 29.01
CA PHE A 170 0.22 7.16 27.55
C PHE A 170 -0.38 8.39 26.88
N LEU A 171 0.31 8.88 25.86
CA LEU A 171 -0.27 9.75 24.84
C LEU A 171 -0.60 8.87 23.62
N ASN A 172 -1.88 8.73 23.30
CA ASN A 172 -2.38 7.85 22.27
C ASN A 172 -3.13 8.62 21.17
N GLY A 173 -3.23 8.01 20.01
CA GLY A 173 -4.03 8.50 18.90
C GLY A 173 -4.31 7.39 17.87
N ALA A 174 -4.99 7.75 16.79
CA ALA A 174 -5.24 6.88 15.66
C ALA A 174 -5.03 7.61 14.33
N LEU A 175 -4.62 6.87 13.33
CA LEU A 175 -4.44 7.31 11.95
C LEU A 175 -5.42 6.56 11.05
N ARG A 176 -5.95 7.26 10.05
CA ARG A 176 -6.47 6.64 8.85
C ARG A 176 -5.47 6.86 7.74
N VAL A 177 -5.00 5.77 7.16
CA VAL A 177 -4.07 5.79 6.04
C VAL A 177 -4.66 5.08 4.84
N ARG A 178 -4.30 5.53 3.66
CA ARG A 178 -4.48 4.80 2.41
C ARG A 178 -3.12 4.31 1.97
N THR A 179 -3.00 3.03 1.61
CA THR A 179 -1.70 2.40 1.33
C THR A 179 -1.76 1.46 0.14
N LEU A 180 -0.63 1.30 -0.57
CA LEU A 180 -0.40 0.29 -1.60
C LEU A 180 0.22 -1.00 -1.03
N LEU A 181 0.69 -0.95 0.21
CA LEU A 181 1.34 -2.08 0.89
C LEU A 181 0.32 -3.12 1.32
N CYS A 182 0.65 -4.40 1.24
CA CYS A 182 -0.13 -5.45 1.87
C CYS A 182 -0.02 -5.35 3.41
N PRO A 183 -0.87 -6.05 4.18
CA PRO A 183 -0.89 -5.93 5.65
C PRO A 183 0.46 -6.20 6.30
N GLU A 184 1.18 -7.22 5.85
CA GLU A 184 2.50 -7.61 6.37
C GLU A 184 3.55 -6.55 6.03
N GLU A 185 3.54 -6.03 4.81
CA GLU A 185 4.46 -4.95 4.39
C GLU A 185 4.19 -3.66 5.18
N LEU A 186 2.92 -3.33 5.43
CA LEU A 186 2.57 -2.19 6.28
C LEU A 186 3.11 -2.38 7.70
N LEU A 187 2.92 -3.58 8.28
CA LEU A 187 3.44 -3.92 9.61
C LEU A 187 4.97 -3.75 9.65
N ASP A 188 5.69 -4.22 8.64
CA ASP A 188 7.15 -4.05 8.55
C ASP A 188 7.55 -2.57 8.53
N ARG A 189 6.83 -1.71 7.80
CA ARG A 189 7.08 -0.25 7.80
C ARG A 189 6.84 0.37 9.17
N LEU A 190 5.78 -0.03 9.88
CA LEU A 190 5.50 0.43 11.24
C LEU A 190 6.62 0.02 12.20
N HIS A 191 7.09 -1.23 12.14
CA HIS A 191 8.23 -1.71 12.94
C HIS A 191 9.53 -0.94 12.67
N VAL A 192 9.80 -0.55 11.43
CA VAL A 192 10.96 0.29 11.09
C VAL A 192 10.87 1.64 11.80
N LEU A 193 9.70 2.27 11.84
CA LEU A 193 9.49 3.54 12.55
C LEU A 193 9.65 3.39 14.07
N GLU A 194 9.14 2.30 14.64
CA GLU A 194 9.34 2.00 16.07
C GLU A 194 10.82 1.81 16.43
N GLN A 195 11.57 1.09 15.60
CA GLN A 195 13.01 0.89 15.79
C GLN A 195 13.77 2.22 15.69
N ALA A 196 13.39 3.10 14.77
CA ALA A 196 13.98 4.43 14.63
C ALA A 196 13.70 5.34 15.85
N ALA A 197 12.64 5.05 16.62
CA ALA A 197 12.31 5.72 17.88
C ALA A 197 12.98 5.08 19.12
N ASP A 198 14.08 4.31 18.95
CA ASP A 198 14.81 3.59 20.01
C ASP A 198 13.93 2.64 20.85
N ARG A 199 12.89 2.05 20.24
CA ARG A 199 12.03 1.09 20.92
C ARG A 199 12.82 -0.14 21.33
N LYS A 200 13.03 -0.32 22.65
CA LYS A 200 13.57 -1.55 23.25
C LYS A 200 12.45 -2.29 23.99
N ARG A 201 12.00 -3.44 23.47
CA ARG A 201 11.07 -4.34 24.18
C ARG A 201 11.83 -5.02 25.31
N ILE A 202 11.75 -4.48 26.55
CA ILE A 202 12.38 -5.05 27.73
C ILE A 202 11.38 -5.89 28.53
N ILE A 203 10.12 -5.48 28.59
CA ILE A 203 9.06 -6.13 29.39
C ILE A 203 7.76 -6.14 28.56
N HIS A 204 6.99 -7.24 28.66
CA HIS A 204 5.64 -7.32 28.07
C HIS A 204 4.73 -6.27 28.76
N TRP A 205 4.05 -5.42 27.98
CA TRP A 205 3.30 -4.23 28.43
C TRP A 205 4.10 -3.17 29.19
N GLY A 206 5.43 -3.17 29.02
CA GLY A 206 6.31 -2.15 29.60
C GLY A 206 6.25 -0.80 28.89
N PRO A 207 6.96 0.19 29.46
CA PRO A 207 7.05 1.52 28.86
C PRO A 207 7.70 1.47 27.47
N ARG A 208 7.22 2.33 26.55
CA ARG A 208 7.70 2.38 25.16
C ARG A 208 7.73 3.80 24.61
N THR A 209 8.78 4.07 23.83
CA THR A 209 8.96 5.36 23.14
C THR A 209 7.93 5.55 22.03
N LEU A 210 7.62 4.48 21.30
CA LEU A 210 6.64 4.46 20.22
C LEU A 210 6.03 3.05 20.10
N ASP A 211 4.72 2.99 19.89
CA ASP A 211 3.93 1.80 19.61
C ASP A 211 3.01 2.08 18.43
N LEU A 212 3.02 1.22 17.41
CA LEU A 212 2.23 1.37 16.20
C LEU A 212 1.53 0.03 15.90
N ASP A 213 0.21 -0.02 16.04
CA ASP A 213 -0.59 -1.24 15.86
C ASP A 213 -1.60 -1.06 14.71
N ILE A 214 -1.69 -2.02 13.78
CA ILE A 214 -2.73 -2.06 12.74
C ILE A 214 -4.05 -2.48 13.41
N LEU A 215 -5.05 -1.59 13.43
CA LEU A 215 -6.37 -1.87 13.98
C LEU A 215 -7.29 -2.55 12.99
N PHE A 216 -7.35 -2.00 11.77
CA PHE A 216 -8.14 -2.49 10.66
C PHE A 216 -7.36 -2.35 9.35
N TYR A 217 -7.65 -3.23 8.42
CA TYR A 217 -7.15 -3.18 7.05
C TYR A 217 -8.28 -3.58 6.10
N ASP A 218 -8.84 -2.64 5.36
CA ASP A 218 -10.08 -2.79 4.59
C ASP A 218 -11.19 -3.48 5.44
N ASN A 219 -11.77 -4.56 4.92
CA ASN A 219 -12.70 -5.43 5.63
C ASN A 219 -12.09 -6.83 5.87
N GLU A 220 -10.76 -6.92 5.92
CA GLU A 220 -10.08 -8.20 6.06
C GLU A 220 -10.08 -8.69 7.51
N ILE A 221 -10.13 -10.00 7.66
CA ILE A 221 -9.93 -10.71 8.92
C ILE A 221 -8.65 -11.51 8.76
N ILE A 222 -7.61 -11.12 9.51
CA ILE A 222 -6.28 -11.74 9.45
C ILE A 222 -5.99 -12.33 10.82
N ASP A 223 -5.63 -13.61 10.87
CA ASP A 223 -5.27 -14.33 12.09
C ASP A 223 -4.03 -15.19 11.80
N THR A 224 -2.86 -14.58 11.97
CA THR A 224 -1.56 -15.22 11.76
C THR A 224 -0.71 -15.12 13.02
N GLU A 225 0.44 -15.78 13.04
CA GLU A 225 1.38 -15.70 14.17
C GLU A 225 1.95 -14.29 14.40
N VAL A 226 1.95 -13.44 13.37
CA VAL A 226 2.61 -12.12 13.39
C VAL A 226 1.64 -10.95 13.31
N LEU A 227 0.41 -11.17 12.82
CA LEU A 227 -0.57 -10.11 12.59
C LEU A 227 -2.01 -10.60 12.84
N HIS A 228 -2.73 -9.86 13.68
CA HIS A 228 -4.16 -10.04 13.91
C HIS A 228 -4.91 -8.77 13.49
N VAL A 229 -5.86 -8.90 12.57
CA VAL A 229 -6.76 -7.82 12.12
C VAL A 229 -8.19 -8.35 12.13
N PRO A 230 -9.13 -7.71 12.82
CA PRO A 230 -8.97 -6.58 13.76
C PRO A 230 -8.01 -6.89 14.91
N HIS A 231 -7.35 -5.84 15.43
CA HIS A 231 -6.36 -6.01 16.50
C HIS A 231 -6.96 -6.71 17.73
N ILE A 232 -6.27 -7.72 18.28
CA ILE A 232 -6.77 -8.63 19.31
C ILE A 232 -7.26 -7.92 20.60
N ASP A 233 -6.56 -6.85 21.01
CA ASP A 233 -6.89 -6.08 22.21
C ASP A 233 -7.82 -4.90 21.95
N MET A 234 -8.38 -4.76 20.75
CA MET A 234 -9.17 -3.58 20.37
C MET A 234 -10.41 -3.41 21.26
N GLU A 235 -11.10 -4.52 21.58
CA GLU A 235 -12.32 -4.49 22.42
C GLU A 235 -12.02 -4.14 23.87
N ASN A 236 -10.79 -4.36 24.35
CA ASN A 236 -10.36 -4.11 25.72
C ASN A 236 -9.80 -2.72 25.94
N ARG A 237 -9.66 -1.91 24.89
CA ARG A 237 -9.07 -0.57 24.93
C ARG A 237 -10.11 0.48 24.57
N ASP A 238 -10.84 1.02 25.54
CA ASP A 238 -11.88 2.05 25.34
C ASP A 238 -11.43 3.22 24.47
N PHE A 239 -10.16 3.61 24.54
CA PHE A 239 -9.63 4.71 23.76
C PHE A 239 -9.54 4.37 22.27
N VAL A 240 -9.22 3.12 21.92
CA VAL A 240 -9.19 2.66 20.52
C VAL A 240 -10.59 2.71 19.92
N LEU A 241 -11.59 2.25 20.67
CA LEU A 241 -13.00 2.32 20.26
C LEU A 241 -13.45 3.77 20.07
N LYS A 242 -13.11 4.68 21.02
CA LYS A 242 -13.44 6.11 20.89
C LYS A 242 -12.79 6.76 19.67
N LEU A 243 -11.49 6.48 19.43
CA LEU A 243 -10.75 7.05 18.31
C LEU A 243 -11.18 6.47 16.96
N SER A 244 -11.52 5.17 16.90
CA SER A 244 -12.01 4.53 15.67
C SER A 244 -13.43 4.98 15.30
N LEU A 245 -14.33 5.16 16.29
CA LEU A 245 -15.69 5.65 16.06
C LEU A 245 -15.72 7.08 15.47
N ILE A 246 -14.82 7.96 15.86
CA ILE A 246 -14.71 9.33 15.30
C ILE A 246 -14.34 9.30 13.81
N HIS A 247 -13.68 8.24 13.32
CA HIS A 247 -13.23 8.12 11.94
C HIS A 247 -14.10 7.24 11.05
N ILE A 248 -14.91 6.35 11.65
CA ILE A 248 -15.82 5.45 10.92
C ILE A 248 -17.16 6.13 10.59
N SER A 249 -17.54 7.18 11.32
CA SER A 249 -18.88 7.78 11.30
C SER A 249 -19.07 8.94 10.30
N GLU A 250 -18.13 9.19 9.38
CA GLU A 250 -18.39 10.12 8.28
C GLU A 250 -18.62 9.37 6.96
N PRO A 251 -19.77 9.62 6.29
CA PRO A 251 -20.10 9.02 5.01
C PRO A 251 -19.23 9.54 3.86
#